data_8ffe7c91ce65eacc52b83c20abe6bddc
#
_entry.id   8ffe7c91ce65eacc52b83c20abe6bddc
#
_cell.length_a   1.000
_cell.length_b   1.000
_cell.length_c   1.000
_cell.angle_alpha   90.00
_cell.angle_beta   90.00
_cell.angle_gamma   90.00
#
_symmetry.space_group_name_H-M   'P 1'
#
loop_
_entity.id
_entity.type
_entity.pdbx_description
1 polymer ?
#
loop_
_entity_poly.entity_id
_entity_poly.type
_entity_poly.pdbx_seq_one_letter_code
_entity_poly.pdbx_strand_id
1 'polypeptide(L)'
;MDQIKIGKFIAALRKEKGLTQEQLGEKLGVTNKTISRWENGNYTPDVEMLALLSKEFGVSINELISGERLLAEDFKKAADNNLVAALNNSTFTLKEKIAFFKRKWLHEHISTIVLCVVAWIGIIIWTA
;
A
#
# COMPACT_ATOMS: atom_id res chain seq x y z
N MET A 1 7.59 13.71 -4.82
CA MET A 1 6.94 12.99 -5.91
C MET A 1 7.96 12.86 -7.03
N ASP A 2 8.39 11.64 -7.35
CA ASP A 2 9.43 11.40 -8.37
C ASP A 2 8.77 11.14 -9.73
N GLN A 3 8.74 12.16 -10.59
CA GLN A 3 8.11 12.12 -11.91
C GLN A 3 8.73 11.05 -12.83
N ILE A 4 10.02 10.83 -12.72
CA ILE A 4 10.73 9.83 -13.51
C ILE A 4 10.31 8.41 -13.10
N LYS A 5 10.18 8.17 -11.78
CA LYS A 5 9.74 6.89 -11.24
C LYS A 5 8.30 6.57 -11.65
N ILE A 6 7.41 7.55 -11.54
CA ILE A 6 6.02 7.46 -11.99
C ILE A 6 5.95 7.15 -13.49
N GLY A 7 6.69 7.88 -14.30
CA GLY A 7 6.71 7.69 -15.76
C GLY A 7 7.19 6.30 -16.17
N LYS A 8 8.28 5.83 -15.57
CA LYS A 8 8.80 4.47 -15.80
C LYS A 8 7.77 3.39 -15.39
N PHE A 9 7.04 3.60 -14.31
CA PHE A 9 6.01 2.68 -13.86
C PHE A 9 4.82 2.63 -14.82
N ILE A 10 4.34 3.78 -15.32
CA ILE A 10 3.32 3.86 -16.36
C ILE A 10 3.76 3.12 -17.62
N ALA A 11 5.01 3.32 -18.08
CA ALA A 11 5.56 2.64 -19.23
C ALA A 11 5.65 1.11 -19.04
N ALA A 12 5.99 0.66 -17.84
CA ALA A 12 6.03 -0.76 -17.49
C ALA A 12 4.64 -1.38 -17.53
N LEU A 13 3.65 -0.76 -16.90
CA LEU A 13 2.25 -1.22 -16.89
C LEU A 13 1.64 -1.25 -18.30
N ARG A 14 1.93 -0.24 -19.13
CA ARG A 14 1.49 -0.23 -20.53
C ARG A 14 2.06 -1.42 -21.32
N LYS A 15 3.36 -1.67 -21.18
CA LYS A 15 4.03 -2.79 -21.84
C LYS A 15 3.51 -4.14 -21.34
N GLU A 16 3.22 -4.28 -20.06
CA GLU A 16 2.62 -5.46 -19.44
C GLU A 16 1.24 -5.77 -20.06
N LYS A 17 0.47 -4.73 -20.39
CA LYS A 17 -0.80 -4.85 -21.13
C LYS A 17 -0.65 -5.03 -22.65
N GLY A 18 0.58 -5.02 -23.18
CA GLY A 18 0.85 -5.13 -24.61
C GLY A 18 0.39 -3.93 -25.45
N LEU A 19 0.19 -2.75 -24.82
CA LEU A 19 -0.31 -1.56 -25.48
C LEU A 19 0.83 -0.70 -26.05
N THR A 20 0.62 -0.10 -27.24
CA THR A 20 1.47 1.00 -27.72
C THR A 20 1.11 2.31 -27.01
N GLN A 21 1.98 3.32 -27.10
CA GLN A 21 1.67 4.67 -26.58
C GLN A 21 0.44 5.28 -27.26
N GLU A 22 0.25 5.00 -28.53
CA GLU A 22 -0.90 5.46 -29.31
C GLU A 22 -2.19 4.80 -28.82
N GLN A 23 -2.21 3.49 -28.64
CA GLN A 23 -3.37 2.75 -28.15
C GLN A 23 -3.75 3.16 -26.72
N LEU A 24 -2.75 3.41 -25.86
CA LEU A 24 -3.03 3.94 -24.52
C LEU A 24 -3.61 5.37 -24.60
N GLY A 25 -3.05 6.20 -25.49
CA GLY A 25 -3.55 7.56 -25.73
C GLY A 25 -5.00 7.57 -26.18
N GLU A 26 -5.38 6.71 -27.14
CA GLU A 26 -6.77 6.55 -27.61
C GLU A 26 -7.72 6.16 -26.47
N LYS A 27 -7.34 5.20 -25.64
CA LYS A 27 -8.13 4.76 -24.47
C LYS A 27 -8.37 5.86 -23.45
N LEU A 28 -7.39 6.74 -23.24
CA LEU A 28 -7.46 7.83 -22.28
C LEU A 28 -7.94 9.16 -22.87
N GLY A 29 -8.18 9.23 -24.19
CA GLY A 29 -8.56 10.45 -24.87
C GLY A 29 -7.44 11.49 -24.98
N VAL A 30 -6.18 11.06 -24.98
CA VAL A 30 -5.00 11.93 -25.09
C VAL A 30 -4.10 11.50 -26.27
N THR A 31 -3.15 12.35 -26.66
CA THR A 31 -2.22 12.04 -27.76
C THR A 31 -1.10 11.10 -27.28
N ASN A 32 -0.50 10.34 -28.22
CA ASN A 32 0.69 9.54 -27.96
C ASN A 32 1.87 10.39 -27.42
N LYS A 33 1.95 11.66 -27.85
CA LYS A 33 2.94 12.62 -27.36
C LYS A 33 2.77 12.93 -25.88
N THR A 34 1.52 12.98 -25.40
CA THR A 34 1.19 13.15 -23.97
C THR A 34 1.66 11.94 -23.19
N ILE A 35 1.34 10.73 -23.66
CA ILE A 35 1.80 9.48 -23.03
C ILE A 35 3.34 9.44 -22.97
N SER A 36 4.01 9.74 -24.06
CA SER A 36 5.48 9.80 -24.12
C SER A 36 6.07 10.78 -23.11
N ARG A 37 5.45 11.94 -22.91
CA ARG A 37 5.89 12.94 -21.91
C ARG A 37 5.75 12.43 -20.49
N TRP A 38 4.68 11.71 -20.18
CA TRP A 38 4.48 11.08 -18.87
C TRP A 38 5.52 10.00 -18.63
N GLU A 39 5.73 9.09 -19.60
CA GLU A 39 6.67 7.97 -19.48
C GLU A 39 8.13 8.41 -19.33
N ASN A 40 8.48 9.56 -19.92
CA ASN A 40 9.83 10.15 -19.80
C ASN A 40 9.98 11.05 -18.54
N GLY A 41 8.94 11.21 -17.73
CA GLY A 41 8.99 12.04 -16.53
C GLY A 41 9.05 13.55 -16.79
N ASN A 42 8.72 13.98 -18.03
CA ASN A 42 8.69 15.42 -18.38
C ASN A 42 7.41 16.09 -17.90
N TYR A 43 6.38 15.32 -17.63
CA TYR A 43 5.09 15.78 -17.14
C TYR A 43 4.44 14.69 -16.30
N THR A 44 3.68 15.08 -15.29
CA THR A 44 2.91 14.14 -14.47
C THR A 44 1.45 14.20 -14.91
N PRO A 45 0.75 13.05 -15.07
CA PRO A 45 -0.69 13.03 -15.26
C PRO A 45 -1.39 13.79 -14.13
N ASP A 46 -2.46 14.51 -14.44
CA ASP A 46 -3.33 15.10 -13.44
C ASP A 46 -4.16 14.03 -12.69
N VAL A 47 -4.90 14.45 -11.67
CA VAL A 47 -5.66 13.52 -10.80
C VAL A 47 -6.70 12.74 -11.61
N GLU A 48 -7.32 13.36 -12.61
CA GLU A 48 -8.33 12.75 -13.46
C GLU A 48 -7.69 11.67 -14.34
N MET A 49 -6.55 11.96 -14.95
CA MET A 49 -5.78 11.00 -15.75
C MET A 49 -5.21 9.86 -14.89
N LEU A 50 -4.78 10.15 -13.66
CA LEU A 50 -4.35 9.12 -12.71
C LEU A 50 -5.50 8.16 -12.36
N ALA A 51 -6.72 8.66 -12.22
CA ALA A 51 -7.90 7.82 -11.97
C ALA A 51 -8.22 6.92 -13.18
N LEU A 52 -8.11 7.45 -14.40
CA LEU A 52 -8.30 6.66 -15.63
C LEU A 52 -7.20 5.60 -15.81
N LEU A 53 -5.93 5.96 -15.57
CA LEU A 53 -4.80 5.04 -15.60
C LEU A 53 -4.95 3.93 -14.56
N SER A 54 -5.37 4.26 -13.35
CA SER A 54 -5.67 3.31 -12.26
C SER A 54 -6.70 2.26 -12.71
N LYS A 55 -7.78 2.70 -13.33
CA LYS A 55 -8.83 1.84 -13.86
C LYS A 55 -8.34 0.98 -15.03
N GLU A 56 -7.62 1.56 -15.98
CA GLU A 56 -7.11 0.84 -17.17
C GLU A 56 -6.10 -0.24 -16.79
N PHE A 57 -5.20 0.06 -15.86
CA PHE A 57 -4.14 -0.86 -15.45
C PHE A 57 -4.53 -1.79 -14.30
N GLY A 58 -5.61 -1.50 -13.56
CA GLY A 58 -6.02 -2.27 -12.39
C GLY A 58 -5.06 -2.09 -11.20
N VAL A 59 -4.48 -0.91 -11.05
CA VAL A 59 -3.60 -0.52 -9.94
C VAL A 59 -4.19 0.66 -9.18
N SER A 60 -3.83 0.84 -7.93
CA SER A 60 -4.29 1.99 -7.14
C SER A 60 -3.60 3.30 -7.59
N ILE A 61 -4.25 4.44 -7.34
CA ILE A 61 -3.64 5.75 -7.56
C ILE A 61 -2.37 5.91 -6.72
N ASN A 62 -2.34 5.35 -5.51
CA ASN A 62 -1.16 5.38 -4.65
C ASN A 62 0.03 4.63 -5.27
N GLU A 63 -0.19 3.48 -5.90
CA GLU A 63 0.84 2.76 -6.65
C GLU A 63 1.37 3.58 -7.83
N LEU A 64 0.47 4.25 -8.57
CA LEU A 64 0.89 5.15 -9.65
C LEU A 64 1.75 6.30 -9.14
N ILE A 65 1.37 6.93 -8.01
CA ILE A 65 2.10 8.05 -7.41
C ILE A 65 3.44 7.60 -6.80
N SER A 66 3.50 6.41 -6.20
CA SER A 66 4.73 5.82 -5.67
C SER A 66 5.66 5.31 -6.77
N GLY A 67 5.09 5.02 -7.96
CA GLY A 67 5.83 4.48 -9.09
C GLY A 67 6.27 3.03 -8.90
N GLU A 68 5.54 2.27 -8.08
CA GLU A 68 5.79 0.86 -7.78
C GLU A 68 4.52 0.16 -7.30
N ARG A 69 4.45 -1.17 -7.47
CA ARG A 69 3.38 -1.96 -6.87
C ARG A 69 3.57 -2.01 -5.36
N LEU A 70 2.52 -1.70 -4.62
CA LEU A 70 2.51 -1.80 -3.17
C LEU A 70 1.99 -3.19 -2.78
N LEU A 71 2.77 -3.91 -2.00
CA LEU A 71 2.33 -5.18 -1.44
C LEU A 71 1.24 -4.90 -0.39
N ALA A 72 0.29 -5.84 -0.24
CA ALA A 72 -0.79 -5.70 0.75
C ALA A 72 -0.28 -5.48 2.19
N GLU A 73 0.91 -6.00 2.48
CA GLU A 73 1.61 -5.80 3.76
C GLU A 73 2.07 -4.35 3.96
N ASP A 74 2.48 -3.67 2.89
CA ASP A 74 2.89 -2.27 2.96
C ASP A 74 1.70 -1.34 3.23
N PHE A 75 0.53 -1.65 2.64
CA PHE A 75 -0.72 -0.95 2.95
C PHE A 75 -1.12 -1.11 4.40
N LYS A 76 -1.04 -2.34 4.93
CA LYS A 76 -1.35 -2.62 6.33
C LYS A 76 -0.40 -1.86 7.26
N LYS A 77 0.90 -1.89 6.97
CA LYS A 77 1.93 -1.19 7.74
C LYS A 77 1.75 0.33 7.68
N ALA A 78 1.43 0.88 6.50
CA ALA A 78 1.17 2.31 6.35
C ALA A 78 -0.11 2.74 7.09
N ALA A 79 -1.19 1.94 7.01
CA ALA A 79 -2.43 2.18 7.75
C ALA A 79 -2.20 2.13 9.26
N ASP A 80 -1.45 1.15 9.75
CA ASP A 80 -1.08 1.01 11.17
C ASP A 80 -0.26 2.21 11.65
N ASN A 81 0.72 2.67 10.87
CA ASN A 81 1.54 3.84 11.21
C ASN A 81 0.73 5.13 11.25
N ASN A 82 -0.19 5.32 10.30
CA ASN A 82 -1.08 6.47 10.26
C ASN A 82 -2.06 6.46 11.44
N LEU A 83 -2.56 5.30 11.84
CA LEU A 83 -3.42 5.15 12.99
C LEU A 83 -2.66 5.46 14.29
N VAL A 84 -1.44 4.96 14.43
CA VAL A 84 -0.57 5.26 15.57
C VAL A 84 -0.25 6.76 15.65
N ALA A 85 0.07 7.40 14.52
CA ALA A 85 0.31 8.84 14.47
C ALA A 85 -0.95 9.65 14.84
N ALA A 86 -2.13 9.26 14.35
CA ALA A 86 -3.40 9.89 14.68
C ALA A 86 -3.73 9.76 16.18
N LEU A 87 -3.49 8.59 16.78
CA LEU A 87 -3.67 8.36 18.23
C LEU A 87 -2.69 9.19 19.07
N ASN A 88 -1.44 9.35 18.61
CA ASN A 88 -0.46 10.17 19.30
C ASN A 88 -0.80 11.67 19.28
N ASN A 89 -1.41 12.13 18.18
CA ASN A 89 -1.81 13.54 18.02
C ASN A 89 -3.23 13.85 18.53
N SER A 90 -3.99 12.82 18.92
CA SER A 90 -5.34 12.98 19.42
C SER A 90 -5.35 13.32 20.91
N THR A 91 -6.45 13.92 21.37
CA THR A 91 -6.75 14.21 22.78
C THR A 91 -7.14 12.96 23.59
N PHE A 92 -6.85 11.77 23.09
CA PHE A 92 -7.12 10.53 23.82
C PHE A 92 -6.38 10.51 25.16
N THR A 93 -7.10 10.11 26.19
CA THR A 93 -6.50 9.96 27.51
C THR A 93 -5.42 8.89 27.51
N LEU A 94 -4.45 9.04 28.41
CA LEU A 94 -3.35 8.06 28.55
C LEU A 94 -3.90 6.62 28.75
N LYS A 95 -5.04 6.48 29.44
CA LYS A 95 -5.73 5.20 29.66
C LYS A 95 -6.19 4.55 28.33
N GLU A 96 -6.76 5.32 27.43
CA GLU A 96 -7.24 4.83 26.14
C GLU A 96 -6.08 4.43 25.22
N LYS A 97 -5.00 5.22 25.23
CA LYS A 97 -3.76 4.89 24.51
C LYS A 97 -3.17 3.57 25.00
N ILE A 98 -3.06 3.37 26.31
CA ILE A 98 -2.55 2.12 26.90
C ILE A 98 -3.46 0.93 26.54
N ALA A 99 -4.78 1.09 26.59
CA ALA A 99 -5.72 0.03 26.24
C ALA A 99 -5.61 -0.39 24.79
N PHE A 100 -5.41 0.57 23.87
CA PHE A 100 -5.20 0.31 22.44
C PHE A 100 -3.92 -0.48 22.20
N PHE A 101 -2.78 -0.03 22.76
CA PHE A 101 -1.50 -0.71 22.60
C PHE A 101 -1.48 -2.10 23.21
N LYS A 102 -2.13 -2.30 24.37
CA LYS A 102 -2.30 -3.59 25.00
C LYS A 102 -3.10 -4.57 24.14
N ARG A 103 -4.19 -4.11 23.51
CA ARG A 103 -5.01 -4.94 22.62
C ARG A 103 -4.25 -5.33 21.35
N LYS A 104 -3.51 -4.38 20.75
CA LYS A 104 -2.68 -4.62 19.58
C LYS A 104 -1.59 -5.65 19.88
N TRP A 105 -0.85 -5.46 20.97
CA TRP A 105 0.20 -6.38 21.41
C TRP A 105 -0.33 -7.80 21.65
N LEU A 106 -1.47 -7.91 22.33
CA LEU A 106 -2.10 -9.20 22.60
C LEU A 106 -2.52 -9.91 21.32
N HIS A 107 -3.06 -9.18 20.34
CA HIS A 107 -3.48 -9.75 19.06
C HIS A 107 -2.27 -10.26 18.25
N GLU A 108 -1.16 -9.56 18.28
CA GLU A 108 0.07 -9.96 17.58
C GLU A 108 0.75 -11.19 18.24
N HIS A 109 0.62 -11.36 19.56
CA HIS A 109 1.32 -12.41 20.31
C HIS A 109 0.42 -13.56 20.80
N ILE A 110 -0.87 -13.55 20.44
CA ILE A 110 -1.82 -14.54 20.94
C ILE A 110 -1.42 -15.98 20.58
N SER A 111 -0.88 -16.21 19.40
CA SER A 111 -0.44 -17.53 18.94
C SER A 111 0.76 -18.05 19.75
N THR A 112 1.72 -17.20 20.05
CA THR A 112 2.87 -17.56 20.89
C THR A 112 2.47 -17.81 22.34
N ILE A 113 1.55 -17.01 22.87
CA ILE A 113 1.02 -17.21 24.24
C ILE A 113 0.29 -18.54 24.33
N VAL A 114 -0.57 -18.88 23.36
CA VAL A 114 -1.28 -20.16 23.31
C VAL A 114 -0.33 -21.33 23.25
N LEU A 115 0.70 -21.27 22.41
CA LEU A 115 1.73 -22.30 22.31
C LEU A 115 2.49 -22.50 23.64
N CYS A 116 2.85 -21.44 24.32
CA CYS A 116 3.51 -21.50 25.63
C CYS A 116 2.62 -22.15 26.69
N VAL A 117 1.34 -21.77 26.73
CA VAL A 117 0.37 -22.36 27.69
C VAL A 117 0.17 -23.84 27.43
N VAL A 118 0.02 -24.25 26.18
CA VAL A 118 -0.12 -25.68 25.81
C VAL A 118 1.14 -26.47 26.19
N ALA A 119 2.31 -25.94 25.93
CA ALA A 119 3.57 -26.57 26.33
C ALA A 119 3.70 -26.72 27.87
N TRP A 120 3.29 -25.71 28.63
CA TRP A 120 3.28 -25.75 30.09
C TRP A 120 2.34 -26.82 30.65
N ILE A 121 1.13 -26.89 30.10
CA ILE A 121 0.15 -27.93 30.46
C ILE A 121 0.70 -29.32 30.15
N GLY A 122 1.34 -29.50 29.01
CA GLY A 122 1.98 -30.76 28.61
C GLY A 122 3.07 -31.19 29.59
N ILE A 123 3.90 -30.27 30.06
CA ILE A 123 4.94 -30.53 31.05
C ILE A 123 4.32 -30.96 32.40
N ILE A 124 3.27 -30.27 32.85
CA ILE A 124 2.58 -30.62 34.11
C ILE A 124 1.98 -32.01 34.03
N ILE A 125 1.33 -32.37 32.92
CA ILE A 125 0.74 -33.71 32.73
C ILE A 125 1.82 -34.80 32.68
N TRP A 126 3.00 -34.51 32.10
CA TRP A 126 4.09 -35.49 32.00
C TRP A 126 4.84 -35.68 33.32
N THR A 127 4.84 -34.68 34.22
CA THR A 127 5.50 -34.77 35.55
C THR A 127 4.58 -35.22 36.67
N ALA A 128 3.29 -35.31 36.38
CA ALA A 128 2.28 -35.86 37.33
C ALA A 128 2.11 -37.36 37.18
#